data_2051e20d5a2b0428b9004ce14a5fe70c
#
_entry.id   2051e20d5a2b0428b9004ce14a5fe70c
#
_cell.length_a   1.000
_cell.length_b   1.000
_cell.length_c   1.000
_cell.angle_alpha   90.00
_cell.angle_beta   90.00
_cell.angle_gamma   90.00
#
_symmetry.space_group_name_H-M   'P 1'
#
loop_
_entity.id
_entity.type
_entity.pdbx_description
1 polymer ?
#
loop_
_entity_poly.entity_id
_entity_poly.type
_entity_poly.pdbx_seq_one_letter_code
_entity_poly.pdbx_strand_id
1 'polypeptide(L)'
;LDYLWSLRPQAAKFARAFYGTAGECLPSVMDIDGGALGGWPMYSLSPTNQIWLCQMFYEYYRLTGDKEFLRTRVEPYFTATAACLEELLQEGPDGKLVLPVSSSPEIHDDEAASWLTPNSNYDLALLHYLFHTLVQIEYQLGNSRGYWHAIESKLAPLSVDTETGLMLSPDETLKETHRHFSHAMAIEPLCMLRYENPQDRSVIDATVDHLVHLGSGQWVGFSFGWMALLQIARSNGNGALYELHRFAEHFLSRNGFHLNGDYKNSGVCDFHYRPFTLEADFLAAHAVQKMLLRSEKNHIEVLPACPQGWKNEPVAFQNLRAENGLLISYQRTADGKHSLTVKATQDGSWYLCNTHCWVTLQAGQAQSYQWTEENKK
;
A
#
# COMPACT_ATOMS: atom_id res chain seq x y z
N LEU A 1 -10.75 2.39 -12.26
CA LEU A 1 -11.53 1.31 -11.63
C LEU A 1 -12.52 0.69 -12.61
N ASP A 2 -13.16 1.47 -13.50
CA ASP A 2 -14.12 0.93 -14.48
C ASP A 2 -13.49 -0.09 -15.43
N TYR A 3 -12.24 0.13 -15.84
CA TYR A 3 -11.48 -0.86 -16.61
C TYR A 3 -11.33 -2.19 -15.85
N LEU A 4 -10.85 -2.17 -14.61
CA LEU A 4 -10.73 -3.39 -13.78
C LEU A 4 -12.09 -4.07 -13.55
N TRP A 5 -13.15 -3.27 -13.38
CA TRP A 5 -14.51 -3.78 -13.25
C TRP A 5 -14.97 -4.49 -14.53
N SER A 6 -14.61 -3.98 -15.70
CA SER A 6 -14.98 -4.59 -17.00
C SER A 6 -14.28 -5.93 -17.25
N LEU A 7 -13.16 -6.20 -16.57
CA LEU A 7 -12.41 -7.46 -16.69
C LEU A 7 -12.98 -8.62 -15.86
N ARG A 8 -13.98 -8.40 -14.99
CA ARG A 8 -14.58 -9.44 -14.13
C ARG A 8 -15.01 -10.72 -14.87
N PRO A 9 -15.65 -10.66 -16.05
CA PRO A 9 -15.96 -11.89 -16.80
C PRO A 9 -14.72 -12.70 -17.18
N GLN A 10 -13.63 -12.01 -17.53
CA GLN A 10 -12.35 -12.67 -17.83
C GLN A 10 -11.68 -13.20 -16.57
N ALA A 11 -11.76 -12.47 -15.46
CA ALA A 11 -11.27 -12.93 -14.16
C ALA A 11 -11.98 -14.21 -13.70
N ALA A 12 -13.31 -14.29 -13.84
CA ALA A 12 -14.09 -15.50 -13.56
C ALA A 12 -13.73 -16.67 -14.47
N LYS A 13 -13.47 -16.39 -15.75
CA LYS A 13 -13.03 -17.40 -16.71
C LYS A 13 -11.64 -17.94 -16.36
N PHE A 14 -10.70 -17.04 -15.98
CA PHE A 14 -9.34 -17.43 -15.61
C PHE A 14 -9.34 -18.25 -14.30
N ALA A 15 -10.06 -17.80 -13.26
CA ALA A 15 -10.18 -18.54 -12.00
C ALA A 15 -10.68 -19.98 -12.23
N ARG A 16 -11.72 -20.14 -13.02
CA ARG A 16 -12.28 -21.46 -13.34
C ARG A 16 -11.34 -22.31 -14.19
N ALA A 17 -10.71 -21.73 -15.22
CA ALA A 17 -9.90 -22.48 -16.17
C ALA A 17 -8.53 -22.88 -15.60
N PHE A 18 -7.91 -21.98 -14.80
CA PHE A 18 -6.56 -22.17 -14.30
C PHE A 18 -6.53 -22.77 -12.89
N TYR A 19 -7.31 -22.20 -11.96
CA TYR A 19 -7.35 -22.66 -10.57
C TYR A 19 -8.42 -23.74 -10.33
N GLY A 20 -9.43 -23.86 -11.20
CA GLY A 20 -10.56 -24.76 -10.98
C GLY A 20 -11.56 -24.24 -9.93
N THR A 21 -11.51 -22.98 -9.57
CA THR A 21 -12.30 -22.36 -8.51
C THR A 21 -13.48 -21.56 -9.03
N ALA A 22 -14.44 -21.30 -8.17
CA ALA A 22 -15.42 -20.23 -8.35
C ALA A 22 -14.78 -18.84 -8.16
N GLY A 23 -15.58 -17.79 -8.21
CA GLY A 23 -15.12 -16.42 -7.97
C GLY A 23 -14.32 -15.82 -9.11
N GLU A 24 -13.44 -14.89 -8.79
CA GLU A 24 -12.71 -14.07 -9.76
C GLU A 24 -11.23 -13.94 -9.39
N CYS A 25 -10.35 -14.13 -10.36
CA CYS A 25 -8.92 -13.87 -10.25
C CYS A 25 -8.35 -13.51 -11.62
N LEU A 26 -7.59 -12.42 -11.69
CA LEU A 26 -6.83 -12.05 -12.89
C LEU A 26 -5.39 -12.55 -12.77
N PRO A 27 -4.74 -12.95 -13.87
CA PRO A 27 -3.31 -13.20 -13.86
C PRO A 27 -2.55 -11.91 -13.56
N SER A 28 -1.41 -12.01 -12.86
CA SER A 28 -0.59 -10.83 -12.53
C SER A 28 0.05 -10.20 -13.76
N VAL A 29 0.31 -11.00 -14.80
CA VAL A 29 0.80 -10.54 -16.11
C VAL A 29 -0.26 -10.84 -17.16
N MET A 30 -0.90 -9.80 -17.68
CA MET A 30 -2.04 -9.92 -18.57
C MET A 30 -1.98 -8.90 -19.72
N ASP A 31 -2.68 -9.22 -20.80
CA ASP A 31 -2.98 -8.26 -21.86
C ASP A 31 -4.09 -7.27 -21.45
N ILE A 32 -4.44 -6.37 -22.37
CA ILE A 32 -5.48 -5.35 -22.11
C ILE A 32 -6.88 -5.95 -21.93
N ASP A 33 -7.13 -7.16 -22.37
CA ASP A 33 -8.41 -7.86 -22.24
C ASP A 33 -8.43 -8.82 -21.03
N GLY A 34 -7.36 -8.82 -20.23
CA GLY A 34 -7.21 -9.67 -19.03
C GLY A 34 -6.76 -11.11 -19.35
N GLY A 35 -6.30 -11.38 -20.57
CA GLY A 35 -5.71 -12.65 -20.96
C GLY A 35 -4.31 -12.84 -20.39
N ALA A 36 -3.99 -14.04 -19.85
CA ALA A 36 -2.67 -14.32 -19.32
C ALA A 36 -1.60 -14.30 -20.43
N LEU A 37 -0.53 -13.53 -20.21
CA LEU A 37 0.61 -13.44 -21.14
C LEU A 37 1.76 -14.37 -20.76
N GLY A 38 1.72 -15.02 -19.61
CA GLY A 38 2.81 -15.85 -19.10
C GLY A 38 3.85 -15.04 -18.35
N GLY A 39 5.07 -15.51 -18.34
CA GLY A 39 6.16 -15.04 -17.48
C GLY A 39 6.56 -16.15 -16.50
N TRP A 40 7.27 -15.80 -15.45
CA TRP A 40 7.61 -16.76 -14.39
C TRP A 40 6.35 -17.20 -13.63
N PRO A 41 6.04 -18.52 -13.56
CA PRO A 41 4.74 -18.97 -13.03
C PRO A 41 4.45 -18.49 -11.60
N MET A 42 5.44 -18.52 -10.70
CA MET A 42 5.33 -18.11 -9.31
C MET A 42 4.97 -16.62 -9.14
N TYR A 43 5.23 -15.84 -10.15
CA TYR A 43 5.00 -14.41 -10.16
C TYR A 43 3.77 -14.04 -11.00
N SER A 44 3.72 -14.49 -12.26
CA SER A 44 2.70 -14.08 -13.21
C SER A 44 1.31 -14.70 -12.97
N LEU A 45 1.24 -15.76 -12.16
CA LEU A 45 0.00 -16.50 -11.88
C LEU A 45 -0.38 -16.49 -10.40
N SER A 46 0.21 -15.62 -9.58
CA SER A 46 -0.10 -15.51 -8.15
C SER A 46 -1.56 -15.10 -7.93
N PRO A 47 -2.37 -15.89 -7.19
CA PRO A 47 -3.78 -15.58 -6.97
C PRO A 47 -4.00 -14.40 -6.04
N THR A 48 -3.06 -14.11 -5.16
CA THR A 48 -3.17 -13.02 -4.18
C THR A 48 -2.99 -11.64 -4.79
N ASN A 49 -2.42 -11.53 -6.00
CA ASN A 49 -2.34 -10.27 -6.73
C ASN A 49 -3.72 -9.61 -6.95
N GLN A 50 -4.77 -10.41 -7.11
CA GLN A 50 -6.15 -9.90 -7.21
C GLN A 50 -6.56 -9.09 -5.97
N ILE A 51 -6.05 -9.42 -4.79
CA ILE A 51 -6.34 -8.68 -3.55
C ILE A 51 -5.75 -7.26 -3.62
N TRP A 52 -4.59 -7.10 -4.25
CA TRP A 52 -4.02 -5.76 -4.42
C TRP A 52 -4.90 -4.87 -5.31
N LEU A 53 -5.56 -5.46 -6.31
CA LEU A 53 -6.58 -4.74 -7.10
C LEU A 53 -7.81 -4.39 -6.25
N CYS A 54 -8.23 -5.27 -5.33
CA CYS A 54 -9.29 -4.97 -4.36
C CYS A 54 -8.98 -3.71 -3.54
N GLN A 55 -7.72 -3.54 -3.12
CA GLN A 55 -7.28 -2.35 -2.38
C GLN A 55 -7.62 -1.06 -3.11
N MET A 56 -7.45 -1.01 -4.43
CA MET A 56 -7.75 0.20 -5.22
C MET A 56 -9.23 0.60 -5.15
N PHE A 57 -10.13 -0.38 -5.13
CA PHE A 57 -11.57 -0.14 -4.98
C PHE A 57 -11.90 0.33 -3.56
N TYR A 58 -11.32 -0.30 -2.54
CA TYR A 58 -11.57 0.08 -1.15
C TYR A 58 -10.98 1.46 -0.83
N GLU A 59 -9.80 1.80 -1.36
CA GLU A 59 -9.19 3.12 -1.20
C GLU A 59 -10.04 4.23 -1.79
N TYR A 60 -10.67 4.01 -2.97
CA TYR A 60 -11.62 4.97 -3.52
C TYR A 60 -12.79 5.22 -2.56
N TYR A 61 -13.40 4.15 -2.03
CA TYR A 61 -14.44 4.27 -1.02
C TYR A 61 -13.94 5.00 0.23
N ARG A 62 -12.79 4.61 0.75
CA ARG A 62 -12.20 5.18 1.97
C ARG A 62 -12.01 6.70 1.84
N LEU A 63 -11.55 7.16 0.69
CA LEU A 63 -11.31 8.58 0.41
C LEU A 63 -12.59 9.36 0.07
N THR A 64 -13.59 8.72 -0.53
CA THR A 64 -14.82 9.40 -0.94
C THR A 64 -15.96 9.27 0.05
N GLY A 65 -16.01 8.16 0.80
CA GLY A 65 -17.12 7.76 1.65
C GLY A 65 -18.38 7.37 0.87
N ASP A 66 -18.25 7.08 -0.44
CA ASP A 66 -19.36 6.73 -1.31
C ASP A 66 -19.92 5.35 -0.97
N LYS A 67 -20.98 5.32 -0.17
CA LYS A 67 -21.64 4.06 0.26
C LYS A 67 -22.29 3.28 -0.87
N GLU A 68 -22.73 3.97 -1.93
CA GLU A 68 -23.28 3.29 -3.10
C GLU A 68 -22.17 2.58 -3.87
N PHE A 69 -21.01 3.20 -4.03
CA PHE A 69 -19.83 2.56 -4.60
C PHE A 69 -19.35 1.38 -3.73
N LEU A 70 -19.36 1.53 -2.40
CA LEU A 70 -19.06 0.42 -1.48
C LEU A 70 -19.95 -0.78 -1.77
N ARG A 71 -21.27 -0.58 -1.83
CA ARG A 71 -22.27 -1.64 -2.01
C ARG A 71 -22.26 -2.26 -3.41
N THR A 72 -22.04 -1.43 -4.45
CA THR A 72 -22.22 -1.89 -5.85
C THR A 72 -20.93 -2.27 -6.56
N ARG A 73 -19.79 -1.87 -5.99
CA ARG A 73 -18.46 -2.11 -6.62
C ARG A 73 -17.50 -2.81 -5.66
N VAL A 74 -17.28 -2.25 -4.46
CA VAL A 74 -16.27 -2.77 -3.54
C VAL A 74 -16.67 -4.14 -3.01
N GLU A 75 -17.83 -4.24 -2.37
CA GLU A 75 -18.29 -5.50 -1.77
C GLU A 75 -18.37 -6.65 -2.79
N PRO A 76 -18.98 -6.50 -3.98
CA PRO A 76 -19.01 -7.57 -4.97
C PRO A 76 -17.62 -7.96 -5.51
N TYR A 77 -16.68 -6.99 -5.65
CA TYR A 77 -15.34 -7.28 -6.13
C TYR A 77 -14.53 -8.06 -5.10
N PHE A 78 -14.59 -7.66 -3.82
CA PHE A 78 -13.94 -8.37 -2.71
C PHE A 78 -14.53 -9.77 -2.50
N THR A 79 -15.85 -9.90 -2.51
CA THR A 79 -16.52 -11.20 -2.30
C THR A 79 -16.19 -12.19 -3.42
N ALA A 80 -16.15 -11.73 -4.67
CA ALA A 80 -15.79 -12.59 -5.78
C ALA A 80 -14.30 -13.03 -5.74
N THR A 81 -13.41 -12.14 -5.29
CA THR A 81 -11.99 -12.47 -5.04
C THR A 81 -11.87 -13.48 -3.90
N ALA A 82 -12.57 -13.25 -2.79
CA ALA A 82 -12.56 -14.17 -1.65
C ALA A 82 -13.08 -15.56 -2.02
N ALA A 83 -14.13 -15.65 -2.83
CA ALA A 83 -14.67 -16.94 -3.27
C ALA A 83 -13.65 -17.79 -4.05
N CYS A 84 -12.76 -17.15 -4.84
CA CYS A 84 -11.66 -17.86 -5.50
C CYS A 84 -10.61 -18.34 -4.50
N LEU A 85 -10.20 -17.46 -3.57
CA LEU A 85 -9.11 -17.74 -2.65
C LEU A 85 -9.49 -18.74 -1.55
N GLU A 86 -10.74 -18.74 -1.08
CA GLU A 86 -11.23 -19.72 -0.11
C GLU A 86 -11.09 -21.15 -0.61
N GLU A 87 -11.38 -21.40 -1.89
CA GLU A 87 -11.25 -22.74 -2.48
C GLU A 87 -9.77 -23.16 -2.67
N LEU A 88 -8.83 -22.22 -2.68
CA LEU A 88 -7.38 -22.48 -2.74
C LEU A 88 -6.76 -22.68 -1.36
N LEU A 89 -7.34 -22.09 -0.32
CA LEU A 89 -6.83 -22.23 1.04
C LEU A 89 -7.09 -23.64 1.59
N GLN A 90 -6.11 -24.20 2.28
CA GLN A 90 -6.18 -25.49 2.94
C GLN A 90 -5.85 -25.35 4.42
N GLU A 91 -6.42 -26.22 5.24
CA GLU A 91 -6.10 -26.26 6.67
C GLU A 91 -4.76 -27.03 6.86
N GLY A 92 -3.80 -26.33 7.45
CA GLY A 92 -2.50 -26.89 7.82
C GLY A 92 -2.57 -27.78 9.07
N PRO A 93 -1.46 -28.43 9.41
CA PRO A 93 -1.41 -29.33 10.58
C PRO A 93 -1.71 -28.67 11.93
N ASP A 94 -1.49 -27.38 12.02
CA ASP A 94 -1.73 -26.52 13.20
C ASP A 94 -3.15 -25.91 13.23
N GLY A 95 -4.01 -26.27 12.27
CA GLY A 95 -5.35 -25.73 12.10
C GLY A 95 -5.40 -24.33 11.50
N LYS A 96 -4.26 -23.80 11.03
CA LYS A 96 -4.19 -22.53 10.33
C LYS A 96 -4.41 -22.72 8.83
N LEU A 97 -4.99 -21.71 8.19
CA LEU A 97 -5.17 -21.71 6.74
C LEU A 97 -3.86 -21.35 6.04
N VAL A 98 -3.52 -22.15 5.05
CA VAL A 98 -2.34 -21.99 4.20
C VAL A 98 -2.75 -21.94 2.73
N LEU A 99 -2.03 -21.15 1.94
CA LEU A 99 -2.05 -21.20 0.49
C LEU A 99 -0.93 -22.16 0.05
N PRO A 100 -1.24 -23.42 -0.38
CA PRO A 100 -0.23 -24.48 -0.53
C PRO A 100 0.87 -24.13 -1.53
N VAL A 101 0.56 -23.30 -2.52
CA VAL A 101 1.51 -22.78 -3.49
C VAL A 101 1.68 -21.29 -3.21
N SER A 102 2.76 -20.94 -2.53
CA SER A 102 3.04 -19.60 -2.05
C SER A 102 4.36 -19.09 -2.62
N SER A 103 4.41 -17.82 -2.94
CA SER A 103 5.58 -17.19 -3.56
C SER A 103 5.66 -15.71 -3.14
N SER A 104 6.71 -15.05 -3.60
CA SER A 104 6.83 -13.59 -3.52
C SER A 104 7.38 -13.08 -4.85
N PRO A 105 6.90 -11.93 -5.38
CA PRO A 105 7.28 -11.49 -6.72
C PRO A 105 8.78 -11.47 -6.95
N GLU A 106 9.22 -12.27 -7.93
CA GLU A 106 10.60 -12.38 -8.43
C GLU A 106 11.66 -12.81 -7.38
N ILE A 107 11.27 -13.20 -6.18
CA ILE A 107 12.21 -13.78 -5.21
C ILE A 107 12.65 -15.16 -5.74
N HIS A 108 13.95 -15.36 -5.81
CA HIS A 108 14.62 -16.55 -6.40
C HIS A 108 14.36 -16.75 -7.91
N ASP A 109 14.00 -15.66 -8.62
CA ASP A 109 13.81 -15.66 -10.08
C ASP A 109 12.87 -16.78 -10.57
N ASP A 110 13.26 -17.58 -11.59
CA ASP A 110 12.49 -18.70 -12.16
C ASP A 110 13.03 -20.07 -11.67
N GLU A 111 13.39 -20.18 -10.41
CA GLU A 111 13.93 -21.40 -9.81
C GLU A 111 12.89 -22.10 -8.93
N ALA A 112 13.16 -23.35 -8.58
CA ALA A 112 12.31 -24.13 -7.68
C ALA A 112 12.21 -23.50 -6.28
N ALA A 113 13.25 -22.79 -5.83
CA ALA A 113 13.29 -22.05 -4.57
C ALA A 113 12.28 -20.87 -4.51
N SER A 114 11.75 -20.42 -5.64
CA SER A 114 10.71 -19.38 -5.71
C SER A 114 9.39 -19.82 -5.07
N TRP A 115 9.16 -21.12 -4.93
CA TRP A 115 8.05 -21.68 -4.16
C TRP A 115 8.45 -21.71 -2.68
N LEU A 116 8.05 -20.66 -1.98
CA LEU A 116 8.39 -20.44 -0.58
C LEU A 116 7.57 -21.34 0.35
N THR A 117 8.07 -21.57 1.55
CA THR A 117 7.30 -22.23 2.61
C THR A 117 6.02 -21.42 2.88
N PRO A 118 4.83 -22.04 2.75
CA PRO A 118 3.57 -21.33 2.98
C PRO A 118 3.36 -20.90 4.45
N ASN A 119 2.83 -19.71 4.69
CA ASN A 119 2.52 -18.67 3.71
C ASN A 119 3.71 -17.70 3.61
N SER A 120 4.05 -17.25 2.41
CA SER A 120 4.92 -16.09 2.29
C SER A 120 4.28 -14.86 2.95
N ASN A 121 5.07 -13.93 3.48
CA ASN A 121 4.51 -12.69 4.03
C ASN A 121 3.80 -11.82 2.98
N TYR A 122 4.18 -11.95 1.70
CA TYR A 122 3.46 -11.33 0.60
C TYR A 122 2.02 -11.84 0.51
N ASP A 123 1.85 -13.15 0.41
CA ASP A 123 0.52 -13.76 0.33
C ASP A 123 -0.27 -13.54 1.62
N LEU A 124 0.39 -13.71 2.77
CA LEU A 124 -0.26 -13.63 4.08
C LEU A 124 -0.76 -12.22 4.40
N ALA A 125 0.04 -11.19 4.07
CA ALA A 125 -0.39 -9.81 4.25
C ALA A 125 -1.62 -9.48 3.38
N LEU A 126 -1.62 -9.93 2.13
CA LEU A 126 -2.76 -9.76 1.22
C LEU A 126 -4.00 -10.53 1.72
N LEU A 127 -3.86 -11.77 2.17
CA LEU A 127 -4.98 -12.56 2.72
C LEU A 127 -5.57 -11.90 3.96
N HIS A 128 -4.75 -11.46 4.91
CA HIS A 128 -5.22 -10.70 6.07
C HIS A 128 -5.95 -9.43 5.64
N TYR A 129 -5.39 -8.68 4.70
CA TYR A 129 -6.03 -7.48 4.17
C TYR A 129 -7.41 -7.77 3.57
N LEU A 130 -7.53 -8.83 2.76
CA LEU A 130 -8.79 -9.24 2.14
C LEU A 130 -9.87 -9.51 3.18
N PHE A 131 -9.61 -10.45 4.08
CA PHE A 131 -10.63 -10.91 5.03
C PHE A 131 -10.93 -9.86 6.09
N HIS A 132 -9.92 -9.13 6.57
CA HIS A 132 -10.14 -8.00 7.48
C HIS A 132 -11.01 -6.91 6.83
N THR A 133 -10.72 -6.55 5.58
CA THR A 133 -11.50 -5.54 4.87
C THR A 133 -12.93 -6.01 4.61
N LEU A 134 -13.15 -7.29 4.30
CA LEU A 134 -14.50 -7.85 4.18
C LEU A 134 -15.29 -7.76 5.48
N VAL A 135 -14.67 -7.99 6.64
CA VAL A 135 -15.30 -7.77 7.96
C VAL A 135 -15.71 -6.30 8.12
N GLN A 136 -14.85 -5.35 7.71
CA GLN A 136 -15.16 -3.93 7.76
C GLN A 136 -16.31 -3.56 6.80
N ILE A 137 -16.31 -4.11 5.60
CA ILE A 137 -17.38 -3.90 4.61
C ILE A 137 -18.72 -4.40 5.14
N GLU A 138 -18.77 -5.61 5.69
CA GLU A 138 -20.00 -6.15 6.31
C GLU A 138 -20.51 -5.23 7.42
N TYR A 139 -19.62 -4.74 8.28
CA TYR A 139 -19.98 -3.82 9.35
C TYR A 139 -20.57 -2.51 8.79
N GLN A 140 -19.91 -1.91 7.79
CA GLN A 140 -20.35 -0.67 7.14
C GLN A 140 -21.71 -0.80 6.43
N LEU A 141 -22.02 -2.00 5.92
CA LEU A 141 -23.28 -2.30 5.24
C LEU A 141 -24.38 -2.82 6.21
N GLY A 142 -24.06 -2.99 7.50
CA GLY A 142 -24.98 -3.51 8.50
C GLY A 142 -25.31 -5.01 8.35
N ASN A 143 -24.45 -5.78 7.72
CA ASN A 143 -24.65 -7.20 7.36
C ASN A 143 -23.71 -8.17 8.08
N SER A 144 -23.13 -7.77 9.21
CA SER A 144 -22.10 -8.57 9.91
C SER A 144 -22.62 -9.97 10.28
N ARG A 145 -22.03 -11.01 9.67
CA ARG A 145 -22.39 -12.42 9.88
C ARG A 145 -21.30 -13.21 10.59
N GLY A 146 -20.12 -12.60 10.79
CA GLY A 146 -18.97 -13.24 11.42
C GLY A 146 -18.24 -14.28 10.53
N TYR A 147 -18.69 -14.49 9.30
CA TYR A 147 -18.10 -15.45 8.37
C TYR A 147 -16.65 -15.13 8.04
N TRP A 148 -16.40 -13.92 7.56
CA TRP A 148 -15.05 -13.48 7.20
C TRP A 148 -14.10 -13.39 8.38
N HIS A 149 -14.62 -13.01 9.55
CA HIS A 149 -13.85 -13.01 10.79
C HIS A 149 -13.40 -14.42 11.19
N ALA A 150 -14.25 -15.44 10.97
CA ALA A 150 -13.89 -16.82 11.24
C ALA A 150 -12.75 -17.32 10.34
N ILE A 151 -12.71 -16.88 9.07
CA ILE A 151 -11.61 -17.19 8.15
C ILE A 151 -10.34 -16.43 8.55
N GLU A 152 -10.44 -15.12 8.77
CA GLU A 152 -9.32 -14.26 9.19
C GLU A 152 -8.62 -14.83 10.45
N SER A 153 -9.39 -15.28 11.44
CA SER A 153 -8.84 -15.82 12.69
C SER A 153 -8.05 -17.12 12.53
N LYS A 154 -8.25 -17.83 11.43
CA LYS A 154 -7.49 -19.03 11.08
C LYS A 154 -6.19 -18.75 10.31
N LEU A 155 -5.96 -17.53 9.83
CA LEU A 155 -4.68 -17.18 9.22
C LEU A 155 -3.57 -17.15 10.28
N ALA A 156 -2.35 -17.51 9.88
CA ALA A 156 -1.18 -17.36 10.73
C ALA A 156 -0.82 -15.86 10.88
N PRO A 157 -0.14 -15.44 11.96
CA PRO A 157 0.44 -14.10 12.02
C PRO A 157 1.56 -13.96 10.97
N LEU A 158 1.91 -12.72 10.62
CA LEU A 158 3.08 -12.44 9.79
C LEU A 158 4.34 -13.02 10.41
N SER A 159 5.22 -13.57 9.58
CA SER A 159 6.52 -14.08 10.01
C SER A 159 7.49 -12.93 10.25
N VAL A 160 8.04 -12.84 11.45
CA VAL A 160 8.90 -11.74 11.90
C VAL A 160 10.15 -12.29 12.55
N ASP A 161 11.30 -11.78 12.15
CA ASP A 161 12.59 -11.96 12.80
C ASP A 161 12.95 -10.67 13.58
N THR A 162 13.62 -10.81 14.73
CA THR A 162 13.91 -9.68 15.60
C THR A 162 14.96 -8.71 15.04
N GLU A 163 15.84 -9.17 14.15
CA GLU A 163 16.93 -8.38 13.57
C GLU A 163 16.56 -7.83 12.20
N THR A 164 15.86 -8.64 11.39
CA THR A 164 15.56 -8.31 9.98
C THR A 164 14.11 -7.86 9.76
N GLY A 165 13.26 -7.93 10.79
CA GLY A 165 11.86 -7.53 10.70
C GLY A 165 11.00 -8.55 9.93
N LEU A 166 10.20 -8.08 8.96
CA LEU A 166 9.35 -8.96 8.16
C LEU A 166 10.19 -9.90 7.30
N MET A 167 9.90 -11.20 7.39
CA MET A 167 10.56 -12.28 6.65
C MET A 167 9.91 -12.48 5.28
N LEU A 168 10.57 -13.21 4.38
CA LEU A 168 9.97 -13.67 3.12
C LEU A 168 8.91 -14.74 3.37
N SER A 169 9.25 -15.72 4.23
CA SER A 169 8.42 -16.86 4.61
C SER A 169 8.74 -17.26 6.06
N PRO A 170 8.05 -18.25 6.66
CA PRO A 170 8.30 -18.68 8.04
C PRO A 170 9.73 -19.11 8.34
N ASP A 171 10.48 -19.52 7.34
CA ASP A 171 11.84 -20.07 7.45
C ASP A 171 12.90 -19.29 6.66
N GLU A 172 12.52 -18.15 6.05
CA GLU A 172 13.44 -17.40 5.21
C GLU A 172 13.34 -15.89 5.38
N THR A 173 14.50 -15.24 5.58
CA THR A 173 14.67 -13.78 5.53
C THR A 173 15.28 -13.36 4.21
N LEU A 174 15.03 -12.12 3.76
CA LEU A 174 15.73 -11.56 2.60
C LEU A 174 17.22 -11.39 2.93
N LYS A 175 18.12 -12.01 2.16
CA LYS A 175 19.57 -12.02 2.44
C LYS A 175 20.38 -11.17 1.48
N GLU A 176 19.78 -10.71 0.40
CA GLU A 176 20.43 -9.93 -0.63
C GLU A 176 19.55 -8.76 -1.07
N THR A 177 20.17 -7.76 -1.68
CA THR A 177 19.43 -6.62 -2.23
C THR A 177 18.48 -7.10 -3.34
N HIS A 178 17.25 -6.61 -3.32
CA HIS A 178 16.23 -6.99 -4.29
C HIS A 178 15.32 -5.81 -4.62
N ARG A 179 14.80 -5.76 -5.86
CA ARG A 179 13.93 -4.68 -6.33
C ARG A 179 12.52 -4.72 -5.74
N HIS A 180 12.02 -5.87 -5.35
CA HIS A 180 10.70 -6.04 -4.74
C HIS A 180 10.78 -6.15 -3.22
N PHE A 181 10.06 -5.29 -2.51
CA PHE A 181 9.89 -5.31 -1.05
C PHE A 181 8.56 -5.97 -0.68
N SER A 182 8.15 -6.99 -1.41
CA SER A 182 6.82 -7.59 -1.30
C SER A 182 6.52 -8.19 0.07
N HIS A 183 7.53 -8.65 0.81
CA HIS A 183 7.39 -9.05 2.21
C HIS A 183 7.03 -7.89 3.15
N ALA A 184 7.31 -6.63 2.74
CA ALA A 184 6.98 -5.42 3.50
C ALA A 184 5.61 -4.82 3.14
N MET A 185 4.77 -5.49 2.34
CA MET A 185 3.45 -4.99 1.95
C MET A 185 2.53 -4.69 3.13
N ALA A 186 2.68 -5.39 4.25
CA ALA A 186 1.93 -5.12 5.47
C ALA A 186 2.21 -3.71 6.04
N ILE A 187 3.39 -3.13 5.76
CA ILE A 187 3.72 -1.74 6.12
C ILE A 187 3.12 -0.80 5.06
N GLU A 188 3.55 -0.95 3.80
CA GLU A 188 3.08 -0.19 2.64
C GLU A 188 2.99 -1.11 1.42
N PRO A 189 1.88 -1.14 0.71
CA PRO A 189 0.75 -0.20 0.72
C PRO A 189 -0.43 -0.58 1.62
N LEU A 190 -0.41 -1.72 2.33
CA LEU A 190 -1.59 -2.22 3.04
C LEU A 190 -1.85 -1.52 4.38
N CYS A 191 -0.89 -0.78 4.93
CA CYS A 191 -0.99 0.00 6.17
C CYS A 191 -1.54 -0.82 7.36
N MET A 192 -1.18 -2.11 7.45
CA MET A 192 -1.61 -3.01 8.51
C MET A 192 -0.81 -2.81 9.80
N LEU A 193 0.50 -2.54 9.65
CA LEU A 193 1.40 -2.20 10.74
C LEU A 193 1.48 -0.69 10.91
N ARG A 194 1.47 -0.23 12.19
CA ARG A 194 1.38 1.20 12.52
C ARG A 194 2.51 1.63 13.44
N TYR A 195 3.21 2.68 13.05
CA TYR A 195 4.36 3.20 13.78
C TYR A 195 4.02 3.75 15.17
N GLU A 196 2.76 4.14 15.40
CA GLU A 196 2.24 4.56 16.71
C GLU A 196 2.15 3.39 17.71
N ASN A 197 1.98 2.16 17.22
CA ASN A 197 2.01 0.96 18.03
C ASN A 197 3.47 0.56 18.31
N PRO A 198 3.92 0.46 19.58
CA PRO A 198 5.31 0.12 19.88
C PRO A 198 5.79 -1.24 19.37
N GLN A 199 4.88 -2.23 19.26
CA GLN A 199 5.22 -3.55 18.73
C GLN A 199 5.44 -3.49 17.21
N ASP A 200 4.52 -2.84 16.48
CA ASP A 200 4.65 -2.67 15.04
C ASP A 200 5.86 -1.79 14.69
N ARG A 201 6.14 -0.77 15.51
CA ARG A 201 7.30 0.12 15.35
C ARG A 201 8.59 -0.66 15.26
N SER A 202 8.82 -1.60 16.18
CA SER A 202 10.04 -2.41 16.19
C SER A 202 10.17 -3.26 14.93
N VAL A 203 9.07 -3.80 14.43
CA VAL A 203 9.03 -4.58 13.18
C VAL A 203 9.29 -3.68 11.96
N ILE A 204 8.65 -2.49 11.91
CA ILE A 204 8.86 -1.52 10.84
C ILE A 204 10.31 -1.05 10.79
N ASP A 205 10.87 -0.66 11.95
CA ASP A 205 12.26 -0.19 12.02
C ASP A 205 13.23 -1.28 11.58
N ALA A 206 13.11 -2.50 12.11
CA ALA A 206 13.97 -3.62 11.75
C ALA A 206 13.87 -3.94 10.23
N THR A 207 12.66 -3.96 9.66
CA THR A 207 12.45 -4.22 8.22
C THR A 207 13.12 -3.14 7.36
N VAL A 208 12.87 -1.87 7.67
CA VAL A 208 13.41 -0.77 6.85
C VAL A 208 14.93 -0.67 7.01
N ASP A 209 15.46 -0.82 8.22
CA ASP A 209 16.91 -0.78 8.45
C ASP A 209 17.62 -1.96 7.77
N HIS A 210 17.01 -3.15 7.76
CA HIS A 210 17.52 -4.30 7.03
C HIS A 210 17.58 -4.05 5.52
N LEU A 211 16.49 -3.56 4.91
CA LEU A 211 16.46 -3.21 3.48
C LEU A 211 17.51 -2.15 3.11
N VAL A 212 17.69 -1.13 3.95
CA VAL A 212 18.74 -0.11 3.77
C VAL A 212 20.13 -0.74 3.88
N HIS A 213 20.34 -1.65 4.83
CA HIS A 213 21.62 -2.36 5.02
C HIS A 213 21.99 -3.22 3.79
N LEU A 214 21.03 -3.93 3.20
CA LEU A 214 21.24 -4.71 1.97
C LEU A 214 21.62 -3.84 0.76
N GLY A 215 21.26 -2.56 0.78
CA GLY A 215 21.64 -1.59 -0.24
C GLY A 215 20.78 -1.64 -1.49
N SER A 216 21.11 -0.78 -2.46
CA SER A 216 20.29 -0.53 -3.65
C SER A 216 20.81 -1.18 -4.94
N GLY A 217 21.80 -2.08 -4.87
CA GLY A 217 22.42 -2.67 -6.06
C GLY A 217 21.41 -3.28 -7.05
N GLN A 218 20.42 -3.99 -6.53
CA GLN A 218 19.37 -4.63 -7.35
C GLN A 218 18.05 -3.85 -7.36
N TRP A 219 18.06 -2.56 -6.99
CA TRP A 219 16.87 -1.71 -7.07
C TRP A 219 16.65 -1.17 -8.47
N VAL A 220 15.39 -0.89 -8.78
CA VAL A 220 14.94 -0.15 -9.97
C VAL A 220 14.15 1.08 -9.53
N GLY A 221 13.75 1.95 -10.44
CA GLY A 221 13.13 3.23 -10.08
C GLY A 221 11.99 3.14 -9.09
N PHE A 222 11.06 2.16 -9.22
CA PHE A 222 9.95 2.03 -8.28
C PHE A 222 10.40 1.62 -6.87
N SER A 223 11.53 0.93 -6.71
CA SER A 223 12.05 0.54 -5.40
C SER A 223 12.37 1.78 -4.53
N PHE A 224 12.88 2.84 -5.15
CA PHE A 224 13.15 4.12 -4.46
C PHE A 224 11.86 4.81 -4.01
N GLY A 225 10.82 4.79 -4.86
CA GLY A 225 9.48 5.28 -4.49
C GLY A 225 8.86 4.47 -3.35
N TRP A 226 9.00 3.15 -3.38
CA TRP A 226 8.50 2.28 -2.31
C TRP A 226 9.30 2.47 -1.01
N MET A 227 10.62 2.56 -1.08
CA MET A 227 11.43 2.87 0.09
C MET A 227 11.08 4.25 0.69
N ALA A 228 10.79 5.26 -0.13
CA ALA A 228 10.31 6.55 0.37
C ALA A 228 9.00 6.39 1.17
N LEU A 229 8.05 5.56 0.71
CA LEU A 229 6.82 5.24 1.44
C LEU A 229 7.09 4.52 2.76
N LEU A 230 8.01 3.55 2.79
CA LEU A 230 8.44 2.88 4.01
C LEU A 230 9.09 3.86 5.02
N GLN A 231 9.90 4.80 4.52
CA GLN A 231 10.46 5.88 5.36
C GLN A 231 9.36 6.79 5.94
N ILE A 232 8.31 7.10 5.15
CA ILE A 232 7.15 7.88 5.60
C ILE A 232 6.39 7.11 6.68
N ALA A 233 6.18 5.80 6.51
CA ALA A 233 5.51 4.95 7.48
C ALA A 233 6.15 5.04 8.87
N ARG A 234 7.50 5.15 8.94
CA ARG A 234 8.23 5.38 10.19
C ARG A 234 8.47 6.87 10.53
N SER A 235 7.73 7.78 9.90
CA SER A 235 7.82 9.24 10.11
C SER A 235 9.21 9.84 9.83
N ASN A 236 10.05 9.19 9.01
CA ASN A 236 11.36 9.67 8.60
C ASN A 236 11.30 10.49 7.31
N GLY A 237 10.88 11.75 7.40
CA GLY A 237 10.79 12.64 6.24
C GLY A 237 12.12 12.89 5.52
N ASN A 238 13.25 12.91 6.24
CA ASN A 238 14.57 13.05 5.62
C ASN A 238 14.93 11.84 4.76
N GLY A 239 14.67 10.62 5.27
CA GLY A 239 14.87 9.39 4.51
C GLY A 239 13.97 9.33 3.28
N ALA A 240 12.70 9.69 3.42
CA ALA A 240 11.77 9.75 2.29
C ALA A 240 12.25 10.72 1.19
N LEU A 241 12.64 11.94 1.57
CA LEU A 241 13.13 12.94 0.62
C LEU A 241 14.44 12.49 -0.05
N TYR A 242 15.32 11.82 0.69
CA TYR A 242 16.56 11.26 0.13
C TYR A 242 16.28 10.25 -0.98
N GLU A 243 15.36 9.31 -0.76
CA GLU A 243 15.01 8.31 -1.78
C GLU A 243 14.28 8.93 -3.00
N LEU A 244 13.42 9.92 -2.77
CA LEU A 244 12.77 10.66 -3.86
C LEU A 244 13.78 11.45 -4.71
N HIS A 245 14.82 12.03 -4.09
CA HIS A 245 15.90 12.69 -4.84
C HIS A 245 16.69 11.69 -5.67
N ARG A 246 17.04 10.52 -5.12
CA ARG A 246 17.73 9.46 -5.87
C ARG A 246 16.91 9.00 -7.07
N PHE A 247 15.59 8.80 -6.88
CA PHE A 247 14.68 8.49 -7.98
C PHE A 247 14.71 9.59 -9.06
N ALA A 248 14.48 10.84 -8.68
CA ALA A 248 14.42 11.95 -9.62
C ALA A 248 15.75 12.17 -10.37
N GLU A 249 16.89 12.02 -9.69
CA GLU A 249 18.20 12.26 -10.26
C GLU A 249 18.63 11.15 -11.23
N HIS A 250 18.34 9.88 -10.93
CA HIS A 250 18.93 8.73 -11.64
C HIS A 250 17.97 8.02 -12.59
N PHE A 251 16.65 8.13 -12.37
CA PHE A 251 15.64 7.36 -13.10
C PHE A 251 14.70 8.20 -13.96
N LEU A 252 14.69 9.53 -13.83
CA LEU A 252 13.88 10.39 -14.69
C LEU A 252 14.64 10.86 -15.92
N SER A 253 14.04 10.71 -17.09
CA SER A 253 14.49 11.30 -18.34
C SER A 253 14.27 12.82 -18.32
N ARG A 254 14.82 13.54 -19.33
CA ARG A 254 14.69 15.01 -19.42
C ARG A 254 13.25 15.53 -19.48
N ASN A 255 12.33 14.71 -19.96
CA ASN A 255 10.89 15.03 -20.05
C ASN A 255 10.08 14.44 -18.89
N GLY A 256 10.72 13.95 -17.82
CA GLY A 256 10.07 13.45 -16.63
C GLY A 256 9.51 12.03 -16.72
N PHE A 257 9.81 11.27 -17.78
CA PHE A 257 9.41 9.86 -17.86
C PHE A 257 10.37 8.98 -17.06
N HIS A 258 9.80 8.07 -16.29
CA HIS A 258 10.54 7.04 -15.59
C HIS A 258 11.21 6.07 -16.58
N LEU A 259 12.51 5.89 -16.42
CA LEU A 259 13.29 4.83 -17.05
C LEU A 259 13.69 3.83 -15.97
N ASN A 260 13.37 2.55 -16.17
CA ASN A 260 13.41 1.55 -15.11
C ASN A 260 14.79 1.25 -14.53
N GLY A 261 15.90 1.53 -15.24
CA GLY A 261 17.27 1.39 -14.77
C GLY A 261 18.00 2.71 -14.58
N ASP A 262 19.13 2.69 -13.90
CA ASP A 262 20.11 3.80 -13.81
C ASP A 262 20.76 4.04 -15.19
N TYR A 263 20.02 4.68 -16.08
CA TYR A 263 20.43 4.89 -17.46
C TYR A 263 21.64 5.85 -17.60
N LYS A 264 22.00 6.54 -16.53
CA LYS A 264 23.16 7.42 -16.46
C LYS A 264 24.42 6.69 -16.04
N ASN A 265 24.31 5.44 -15.62
CA ASN A 265 25.41 4.63 -15.08
C ASN A 265 26.12 5.35 -13.91
N SER A 266 25.33 5.87 -12.98
CA SER A 266 25.83 6.65 -11.84
C SER A 266 26.29 5.78 -10.67
N GLY A 267 26.03 4.46 -10.72
CA GLY A 267 26.41 3.50 -9.69
C GLY A 267 25.38 3.40 -8.55
N VAL A 268 24.15 3.92 -8.75
CA VAL A 268 23.10 3.84 -7.74
C VAL A 268 22.44 2.47 -7.70
N CYS A 269 22.46 1.74 -8.84
CA CYS A 269 22.10 0.32 -8.96
C CYS A 269 22.82 -0.32 -10.15
N ASP A 270 22.73 -1.65 -10.25
CA ASP A 270 23.41 -2.45 -11.27
C ASP A 270 22.62 -2.55 -12.59
N PHE A 271 21.35 -2.12 -12.60
CA PHE A 271 20.53 -2.11 -13.81
C PHE A 271 20.68 -0.84 -14.60
N HIS A 272 21.12 -0.94 -15.87
CA HIS A 272 21.39 0.22 -16.75
C HIS A 272 20.49 0.30 -17.99
N TYR A 273 19.46 -0.54 -18.06
CA TYR A 273 18.50 -0.57 -19.16
C TYR A 273 17.51 0.61 -19.10
N ARG A 274 16.85 0.89 -20.23
CA ARG A 274 16.02 2.08 -20.42
C ARG A 274 14.55 1.80 -20.78
N PRO A 275 13.93 0.68 -20.41
CA PRO A 275 12.51 0.52 -20.71
C PRO A 275 11.72 1.59 -19.97
N PHE A 276 10.75 2.17 -20.67
CA PHE A 276 9.81 3.12 -20.09
C PHE A 276 8.75 2.38 -19.30
N THR A 277 8.54 2.83 -18.08
CA THR A 277 7.48 2.35 -17.17
C THR A 277 6.86 3.55 -16.44
N LEU A 278 5.70 3.38 -15.81
CA LEU A 278 4.96 4.47 -15.17
C LEU A 278 4.86 4.35 -13.65
N GLU A 279 5.04 3.15 -13.12
CA GLU A 279 4.76 2.85 -11.72
C GLU A 279 5.55 3.72 -10.74
N ALA A 280 6.82 4.02 -11.02
CA ALA A 280 7.65 4.80 -10.13
C ALA A 280 7.28 6.29 -10.10
N ASP A 281 6.83 6.86 -11.23
CA ASP A 281 6.32 8.23 -11.27
C ASP A 281 5.11 8.39 -10.36
N PHE A 282 4.18 7.42 -10.40
CA PHE A 282 3.00 7.44 -9.52
C PHE A 282 3.35 7.16 -8.06
N LEU A 283 4.30 6.26 -7.78
CA LEU A 283 4.79 6.02 -6.42
C LEU A 283 5.45 7.27 -5.83
N ALA A 284 6.29 7.96 -6.59
CA ALA A 284 6.92 9.21 -6.17
C ALA A 284 5.89 10.30 -5.88
N ALA A 285 4.90 10.47 -6.76
CA ALA A 285 3.80 11.41 -6.55
C ALA A 285 2.99 11.06 -5.30
N HIS A 286 2.69 9.77 -5.08
CA HIS A 286 2.00 9.28 -3.90
C HIS A 286 2.82 9.52 -2.61
N ALA A 287 4.12 9.25 -2.65
CA ALA A 287 5.02 9.51 -1.53
C ALA A 287 5.04 10.99 -1.14
N VAL A 288 5.12 11.91 -2.10
CA VAL A 288 5.01 13.36 -1.82
C VAL A 288 3.69 13.70 -1.17
N GLN A 289 2.56 13.16 -1.66
CA GLN A 289 1.26 13.38 -1.03
C GLN A 289 1.21 12.85 0.40
N LYS A 290 1.74 11.67 0.67
CA LYS A 290 1.82 11.08 2.03
C LYS A 290 2.75 11.86 2.97
N MET A 291 3.81 12.50 2.46
CA MET A 291 4.62 13.43 3.27
C MET A 291 3.83 14.68 3.69
N LEU A 292 2.87 15.11 2.86
CA LEU A 292 2.07 16.31 3.10
C LEU A 292 0.82 16.04 3.95
N LEU A 293 0.20 14.86 3.79
CA LEU A 293 -1.06 14.53 4.44
C LEU A 293 -1.15 13.04 4.76
N ARG A 294 -1.40 12.73 6.03
CA ARG A 294 -1.81 11.40 6.51
C ARG A 294 -3.28 11.44 6.92
N SER A 295 -4.05 10.45 6.51
CA SER A 295 -5.45 10.32 6.84
C SER A 295 -5.79 8.86 7.10
N GLU A 296 -6.10 8.52 8.34
CA GLU A 296 -6.37 7.15 8.78
C GLU A 296 -7.38 7.13 9.92
N LYS A 297 -8.42 6.30 9.80
CA LYS A 297 -9.49 6.17 10.81
C LYS A 297 -10.03 7.54 11.26
N ASN A 298 -10.26 8.43 10.29
CA ASN A 298 -10.68 9.81 10.50
C ASN A 298 -9.70 10.70 11.29
N HIS A 299 -8.47 10.27 11.52
CA HIS A 299 -7.40 11.08 12.06
C HIS A 299 -6.62 11.72 10.92
N ILE A 300 -6.57 13.04 10.92
CA ILE A 300 -5.97 13.86 9.86
C ILE A 300 -4.72 14.54 10.40
N GLU A 301 -3.59 14.27 9.78
CA GLU A 301 -2.32 14.88 10.15
C GLU A 301 -1.68 15.55 8.94
N VAL A 302 -1.36 16.82 9.09
CA VAL A 302 -0.66 17.62 8.08
C VAL A 302 0.85 17.57 8.36
N LEU A 303 1.64 17.33 7.34
CA LEU A 303 3.10 17.18 7.36
C LEU A 303 3.58 16.05 8.30
N PRO A 304 3.01 14.83 8.23
CA PRO A 304 3.38 13.72 9.13
C PRO A 304 4.85 13.29 8.98
N ALA A 305 5.44 13.50 7.81
CA ALA A 305 6.82 13.17 7.51
C ALA A 305 7.55 14.40 6.92
N CYS A 306 7.60 15.49 7.71
CA CYS A 306 8.25 16.72 7.29
C CYS A 306 9.77 16.61 7.36
N PRO A 307 10.51 16.75 6.24
CA PRO A 307 11.96 16.77 6.25
C PRO A 307 12.50 17.95 7.04
N GLN A 308 13.69 17.81 7.62
CA GLN A 308 14.34 18.88 8.38
C GLN A 308 14.51 20.16 7.56
N GLY A 309 14.87 20.04 6.27
CA GLY A 309 15.03 21.17 5.36
C GLY A 309 13.73 21.93 5.07
N TRP A 310 12.56 21.32 5.30
CA TRP A 310 11.27 22.00 5.09
C TRP A 310 10.74 22.72 6.34
N LYS A 311 11.33 22.46 7.54
CA LYS A 311 10.73 22.96 8.80
C LYS A 311 10.51 24.47 8.84
N ASN A 312 11.41 25.24 8.22
CA ASN A 312 11.33 26.70 8.21
C ASN A 312 10.96 27.27 6.83
N GLU A 313 10.70 26.41 5.86
CA GLU A 313 10.34 26.85 4.51
C GLU A 313 8.81 26.98 4.36
N PRO A 314 8.34 27.91 3.50
CA PRO A 314 6.94 27.95 3.16
C PRO A 314 6.49 26.64 2.51
N VAL A 315 5.35 26.12 2.99
CA VAL A 315 4.71 24.93 2.41
C VAL A 315 3.24 25.23 2.21
N ALA A 316 2.72 24.88 1.03
CA ALA A 316 1.30 25.03 0.76
C ALA A 316 0.78 23.93 -0.15
N PHE A 317 -0.43 23.46 0.12
CA PHE A 317 -1.19 22.60 -0.79
C PHE A 317 -2.70 22.89 -0.66
N GLN A 318 -3.46 22.51 -1.67
CA GLN A 318 -4.89 22.77 -1.70
C GLN A 318 -5.66 21.52 -2.09
N ASN A 319 -6.78 21.29 -1.40
CA ASN A 319 -7.77 20.26 -1.71
C ASN A 319 -7.20 18.83 -1.82
N LEU A 320 -6.15 18.49 -1.06
CA LEU A 320 -5.76 17.08 -0.91
C LEU A 320 -6.89 16.32 -0.23
N ARG A 321 -7.20 15.17 -0.80
CA ARG A 321 -8.30 14.35 -0.31
C ARG A 321 -7.87 13.52 0.89
N ALA A 322 -8.67 13.55 1.94
CA ALA A 322 -8.57 12.72 3.13
C ALA A 322 -9.80 11.79 3.23
N GLU A 323 -9.78 10.88 4.18
CA GLU A 323 -10.85 9.90 4.38
C GLU A 323 -12.23 10.52 4.53
N ASN A 324 -13.24 9.73 4.13
CA ASN A 324 -14.65 10.07 4.26
C ASN A 324 -15.02 11.44 3.66
N GLY A 325 -14.44 11.72 2.47
CA GLY A 325 -14.83 12.90 1.68
C GLY A 325 -14.36 14.22 2.24
N LEU A 326 -13.31 14.26 3.07
CA LEU A 326 -12.72 15.51 3.52
C LEU A 326 -11.68 16.02 2.53
N LEU A 327 -11.68 17.32 2.26
CA LEU A 327 -10.65 18.03 1.48
C LEU A 327 -9.85 18.92 2.41
N ILE A 328 -8.54 18.83 2.32
CA ILE A 328 -7.58 19.53 3.17
C ILE A 328 -6.80 20.53 2.33
N SER A 329 -6.80 21.79 2.78
CA SER A 329 -5.90 22.82 2.28
C SER A 329 -5.06 23.33 3.45
N TYR A 330 -3.78 23.46 3.22
CA TYR A 330 -2.85 23.88 4.26
C TYR A 330 -1.82 24.85 3.70
N GLN A 331 -1.42 25.79 4.55
CA GLN A 331 -0.33 26.72 4.28
C GLN A 331 0.46 26.98 5.56
N ARG A 332 1.77 26.94 5.44
CA ARG A 332 2.71 27.52 6.40
C ARG A 332 3.49 28.61 5.68
N THR A 333 3.49 29.80 6.24
CA THR A 333 4.21 30.96 5.70
C THR A 333 5.65 31.02 6.23
N ALA A 334 6.52 31.81 5.63
CA ALA A 334 7.91 31.97 6.04
C ALA A 334 8.08 32.55 7.46
N ASP A 335 7.09 33.30 7.96
CA ASP A 335 7.03 33.82 9.33
C ASP A 335 6.42 32.82 10.34
N GLY A 336 6.27 31.53 9.95
CA GLY A 336 5.85 30.46 10.83
C GLY A 336 4.36 30.46 11.19
N LYS A 337 3.51 31.17 10.44
CA LYS A 337 2.06 31.09 10.60
C LYS A 337 1.50 29.91 9.82
N HIS A 338 0.64 29.14 10.48
CA HIS A 338 -0.06 28.01 9.90
C HIS A 338 -1.51 28.35 9.65
N SER A 339 -2.05 27.92 8.52
CA SER A 339 -3.48 27.92 8.24
C SER A 339 -3.90 26.57 7.68
N LEU A 340 -4.97 26.01 8.22
CA LEU A 340 -5.57 24.74 7.82
C LEU A 340 -7.03 24.99 7.50
N THR A 341 -7.47 24.65 6.30
CA THR A 341 -8.88 24.65 5.92
C THR A 341 -9.31 23.23 5.60
N VAL A 342 -10.36 22.80 6.26
CA VAL A 342 -11.01 21.50 6.05
C VAL A 342 -12.38 21.74 5.43
N LYS A 343 -12.71 20.99 4.35
CA LYS A 343 -14.00 21.10 3.65
C LYS A 343 -14.58 19.70 3.46
N ALA A 344 -15.78 19.47 3.97
CA ALA A 344 -16.48 18.21 3.82
C ALA A 344 -17.21 18.11 2.47
N THR A 345 -17.10 17.00 1.76
CA THR A 345 -17.89 16.67 0.57
C THR A 345 -19.10 15.80 0.93
N GLN A 346 -19.14 15.28 2.16
CA GLN A 346 -20.26 14.56 2.77
C GLN A 346 -20.27 14.81 4.28
N ASP A 347 -21.34 14.43 4.96
CA ASP A 347 -21.44 14.56 6.41
C ASP A 347 -20.42 13.65 7.11
N GLY A 348 -19.74 14.16 8.14
CA GLY A 348 -18.75 13.36 8.86
C GLY A 348 -18.12 14.08 10.05
N SER A 349 -17.28 13.32 10.77
CA SER A 349 -16.49 13.82 11.89
C SER A 349 -15.06 13.34 11.76
N TRP A 350 -14.10 14.24 12.00
CA TRP A 350 -12.67 13.97 11.85
C TRP A 350 -11.89 14.57 13.00
N TYR A 351 -10.84 13.89 13.42
CA TYR A 351 -9.90 14.38 14.40
C TYR A 351 -8.71 15.05 13.72
N LEU A 352 -8.47 16.31 13.99
CA LEU A 352 -7.37 17.09 13.43
C LEU A 352 -6.16 17.01 14.38
N CYS A 353 -5.16 16.18 14.04
CA CYS A 353 -4.00 15.92 14.90
C CYS A 353 -3.19 17.19 15.19
N ASN A 354 -3.08 18.10 14.22
CA ASN A 354 -2.29 19.33 14.36
C ASN A 354 -2.91 20.36 15.31
N THR A 355 -4.22 20.31 15.51
CA THR A 355 -4.97 21.24 16.39
C THR A 355 -5.59 20.54 17.59
N HIS A 356 -5.40 19.22 17.73
CA HIS A 356 -5.94 18.36 18.79
C HIS A 356 -7.46 18.49 19.00
N CYS A 357 -8.24 18.63 17.91
CA CYS A 357 -9.68 18.81 18.02
C CYS A 357 -10.47 17.95 17.04
N TRP A 358 -11.69 17.57 17.45
CA TRP A 358 -12.69 17.01 16.56
C TRP A 358 -13.41 18.12 15.80
N VAL A 359 -13.65 17.91 14.52
CA VAL A 359 -14.50 18.72 13.67
C VAL A 359 -15.61 17.85 13.10
N THR A 360 -16.86 18.34 13.20
CA THR A 360 -18.04 17.70 12.59
C THR A 360 -18.61 18.68 11.57
N LEU A 361 -18.73 18.25 10.33
CA LEU A 361 -19.18 19.07 9.21
C LEU A 361 -20.25 18.35 8.41
N GLN A 362 -21.18 19.12 7.87
CA GLN A 362 -22.11 18.66 6.84
C GLN A 362 -21.49 18.84 5.44
N ALA A 363 -22.02 18.11 4.47
CA ALA A 363 -21.60 18.24 3.07
C ALA A 363 -21.63 19.69 2.59
N GLY A 364 -20.54 20.15 1.99
CA GLY A 364 -20.36 21.53 1.51
C GLY A 364 -19.83 22.51 2.55
N GLN A 365 -19.87 22.19 3.86
CA GLN A 365 -19.32 23.04 4.90
C GLN A 365 -17.79 23.02 4.91
N ALA A 366 -17.21 24.15 5.34
CA ALA A 366 -15.77 24.29 5.55
C ALA A 366 -15.49 25.02 6.88
N GLN A 367 -14.35 24.67 7.48
CA GLN A 367 -13.86 25.33 8.69
C GLN A 367 -12.37 25.58 8.56
N SER A 368 -11.90 26.73 9.07
CA SER A 368 -10.49 27.13 9.02
C SER A 368 -9.91 27.32 10.42
N TYR A 369 -8.64 26.98 10.54
CA TYR A 369 -7.85 27.07 11.78
C TYR A 369 -6.57 27.84 11.48
N GLN A 370 -6.09 28.60 12.44
CA GLN A 370 -4.82 29.32 12.37
C GLN A 370 -4.07 29.18 13.68
N TRP A 371 -2.75 28.99 13.61
CA TRP A 371 -1.87 28.94 14.77
C TRP A 371 -0.45 29.35 14.40
N THR A 372 0.35 29.65 15.41
CA THR A 372 1.81 29.77 15.30
C THR A 372 2.45 28.71 16.20
N GLU A 373 3.72 28.37 15.98
CA GLU A 373 4.40 27.40 16.82
C GLU A 373 4.44 27.80 18.30
N GLU A 374 4.47 29.11 18.59
CA GLU A 374 4.44 29.65 19.96
C GLU A 374 3.08 29.48 20.66
N ASN A 375 1.98 29.38 19.88
CA ASN A 375 0.61 29.26 20.40
C ASN A 375 0.05 27.82 20.29
N LYS A 376 0.89 26.83 20.05
CA LYS A 376 0.53 25.43 20.04
C LYS A 376 0.43 24.93 21.48
N LYS A 377 -0.71 25.20 22.14
CA LYS A 377 -1.06 24.61 23.44
C LYS A 377 -2.19 23.63 23.29
#